data_ed2ccaa9ece2cdacfd36a7a95e0f48ad
#
_entry.id   ed2ccaa9ece2cdacfd36a7a95e0f48ad
#
_cell.length_a   1.000
_cell.length_b   1.000
_cell.length_c   1.000
_cell.angle_alpha   90.00
_cell.angle_beta   90.00
_cell.angle_gamma   90.00
#
_symmetry.space_group_name_H-M   'P 1'
#
loop_
_entity.id
_entity.type
_entity.pdbx_description
1 polymer ?
#
loop_
_entity_poly.entity_id
_entity_poly.type
_entity_poly.pdbx_seq_one_letter_code
_entity_poly.pdbx_strand_id
1 'polypeptide(L)'
;MCPVTPATNPPLSAALFTAQALYRSGKFDQAIGMYNTAIPGGGSEAAGAYAGLARVYLKQHEVAAAYDAAMKAVALTPDRASAMVALAEVYYRQGKLAKAEELFYAPLRNCNLDARAFLGLTHIYWATLNFKRAKDDIDQAYKIDPEDPDIRRAYMQTLSGAERVQFLKGYLAGATNDDAESREKLEQELAVMENENDAAEHNCRMATNVTNTQTRLEPLLYGPQNIRGYGLMVKLNGVSSRLMLDTGASGILVDSKIAAKAGIKPIVDEKIQGIGDKGAAAGFVGYAEKIQIGELEFQGCIVEMATGRSVLGDDGLIGADVFRHFLVDVDMPNGKFKLSPLPSIPDEPAAATTSLDTKSVGVRHFRDRYVPPEMKDYTKIFLIGHDMLIPTRVNDSAAKLFLIDTGSFDDTLSPAAAKEVTKLSRDGNTQVKGLNGNVKEVYRASEAKLQFSRFYQKRQDLVTFDLSSISNADGTEVSGVLGFAMLCLLDMKIDYRDGLVDFTYGGERFH
;
A
#
# COMPACT_ATOMS: atom_id res chain seq x y z
N MET A 1 21.44 26.62 4.00
CA MET A 1 20.13 27.25 3.76
C MET A 1 20.13 27.82 2.37
N CYS A 2 19.24 27.38 1.51
CA CYS A 2 19.08 28.01 0.19
C CYS A 2 18.52 29.41 0.34
N PRO A 3 19.03 30.43 -0.40
CA PRO A 3 18.42 31.76 -0.40
C PRO A 3 16.99 31.63 -0.94
N VAL A 4 16.04 32.29 -0.29
CA VAL A 4 14.61 32.30 -0.61
C VAL A 4 14.34 33.20 -1.83
N THR A 5 15.10 33.08 -2.88
CA THR A 5 14.75 33.67 -4.19
C THR A 5 14.19 32.52 -5.04
N PRO A 6 12.89 32.52 -5.35
CA PRO A 6 12.36 31.55 -6.29
C PRO A 6 13.16 31.69 -7.59
N ALA A 7 13.74 30.57 -8.05
CA ALA A 7 14.28 30.54 -9.41
C ALA A 7 13.14 30.96 -10.34
N THR A 8 13.30 32.09 -11.03
CA THR A 8 12.32 32.54 -12.01
C THR A 8 12.37 31.56 -13.18
N ASN A 9 11.56 30.51 -13.09
CA ASN A 9 11.32 29.68 -14.26
C ASN A 9 10.77 30.60 -15.37
N PRO A 10 11.27 30.51 -16.60
CA PRO A 10 10.70 31.24 -17.69
C PRO A 10 9.19 30.93 -17.79
N PRO A 11 8.35 31.92 -18.13
CA PRO A 11 6.92 31.70 -18.23
C PRO A 11 6.66 30.52 -19.19
N LEU A 12 5.74 29.62 -18.78
CA LEU A 12 5.31 28.51 -19.62
C LEU A 12 4.72 29.05 -20.91
N SER A 13 4.95 28.38 -22.04
CA SER A 13 4.20 28.67 -23.26
C SER A 13 2.70 28.46 -23.02
N ALA A 14 1.86 29.13 -23.81
CA ALA A 14 0.41 28.98 -23.68
C ALA A 14 -0.03 27.52 -23.84
N ALA A 15 0.66 26.75 -24.69
CA ALA A 15 0.40 25.31 -24.87
C ALA A 15 0.71 24.51 -23.60
N LEU A 16 1.86 24.73 -22.97
CA LEU A 16 2.24 24.04 -21.73
C LEU A 16 1.31 24.42 -20.56
N PHE A 17 0.97 25.70 -20.44
CA PHE A 17 0.04 26.17 -19.41
C PHE A 17 -1.32 25.49 -19.54
N THR A 18 -1.88 25.47 -20.78
CA THR A 18 -3.16 24.81 -21.06
C THR A 18 -3.08 23.29 -20.81
N ALA A 19 -1.98 22.64 -21.22
CA ALA A 19 -1.79 21.23 -21.00
C ALA A 19 -1.76 20.87 -19.51
N GLN A 20 -1.08 21.67 -18.68
CA GLN A 20 -1.07 21.47 -17.22
C GLN A 20 -2.46 21.66 -16.59
N ALA A 21 -3.22 22.67 -17.04
CA ALA A 21 -4.59 22.87 -16.56
C ALA A 21 -5.51 21.68 -16.90
N LEU A 22 -5.36 21.12 -18.10
CA LEU A 22 -6.08 19.91 -18.52
C LEU A 22 -5.67 18.68 -17.72
N TYR A 23 -4.36 18.48 -17.46
CA TYR A 23 -3.86 17.42 -16.58
C TYR A 23 -4.48 17.52 -15.18
N ARG A 24 -4.44 18.72 -14.56
CA ARG A 24 -4.98 18.95 -13.21
C ARG A 24 -6.49 18.71 -13.12
N SER A 25 -7.21 18.80 -14.23
CA SER A 25 -8.65 18.53 -14.30
C SER A 25 -9.00 17.13 -14.83
N GLY A 26 -8.02 16.21 -14.92
CA GLY A 26 -8.23 14.82 -15.35
C GLY A 26 -8.54 14.64 -16.84
N LYS A 27 -8.42 15.71 -17.65
CA LYS A 27 -8.68 15.68 -19.10
C LYS A 27 -7.45 15.20 -19.88
N PHE A 28 -7.04 13.95 -19.63
CA PHE A 28 -5.76 13.41 -20.06
C PHE A 28 -5.56 13.41 -21.57
N ASP A 29 -6.54 12.97 -22.37
CA ASP A 29 -6.43 12.96 -23.84
C ASP A 29 -6.23 14.37 -24.42
N GLN A 30 -6.92 15.35 -23.87
CA GLN A 30 -6.77 16.75 -24.26
C GLN A 30 -5.41 17.29 -23.81
N ALA A 31 -4.93 16.92 -22.64
CA ALA A 31 -3.61 17.28 -22.15
C ALA A 31 -2.50 16.72 -23.06
N ILE A 32 -2.60 15.44 -23.49
CA ILE A 32 -1.69 14.81 -24.47
C ILE A 32 -1.66 15.63 -25.76
N GLY A 33 -2.84 15.99 -26.31
CA GLY A 33 -2.93 16.81 -27.51
C GLY A 33 -2.17 18.13 -27.35
N MET A 34 -2.38 18.85 -26.25
CA MET A 34 -1.73 20.13 -25.98
C MET A 34 -0.22 20.01 -25.72
N TYR A 35 0.23 18.97 -24.99
CA TYR A 35 1.68 18.71 -24.83
C TYR A 35 2.34 18.44 -26.19
N ASN A 36 1.70 17.67 -27.06
CA ASN A 36 2.24 17.40 -28.41
C ASN A 36 2.36 18.68 -29.26
N THR A 37 1.50 19.68 -29.07
CA THR A 37 1.65 20.98 -29.78
C THR A 37 2.82 21.80 -29.28
N ALA A 38 3.35 21.55 -28.06
CA ALA A 38 4.51 22.24 -27.50
C ALA A 38 5.85 21.61 -27.92
N ILE A 39 5.88 20.33 -28.32
CA ILE A 39 7.13 19.62 -28.70
C ILE A 39 7.89 20.29 -29.83
N PRO A 40 7.27 20.78 -30.92
CA PRO A 40 7.98 21.49 -32.01
C PRO A 40 8.75 22.72 -31.58
N GLY A 41 8.43 23.33 -30.42
CA GLY A 41 9.15 24.45 -29.85
C GLY A 41 10.61 24.12 -29.47
N GLY A 42 10.94 22.82 -29.34
CA GLY A 42 12.29 22.35 -29.04
C GLY A 42 12.79 22.73 -27.64
N GLY A 43 14.01 22.36 -27.33
CA GLY A 43 14.71 22.75 -26.10
C GLY A 43 13.90 22.55 -24.81
N SER A 44 13.83 23.60 -24.00
CA SER A 44 13.16 23.53 -22.69
C SER A 44 11.62 23.41 -22.78
N GLU A 45 11.02 23.84 -23.86
CA GLU A 45 9.57 23.71 -24.07
C GLU A 45 9.21 22.27 -24.38
N ALA A 46 9.90 21.64 -25.33
CA ALA A 46 9.73 20.23 -25.65
C ALA A 46 10.03 19.33 -24.42
N ALA A 47 11.06 19.65 -23.65
CA ALA A 47 11.38 18.92 -22.42
C ALA A 47 10.24 19.02 -21.40
N GLY A 48 9.67 20.20 -21.21
CA GLY A 48 8.50 20.41 -20.36
C GLY A 48 7.27 19.62 -20.83
N ALA A 49 7.05 19.57 -22.15
CA ALA A 49 5.98 18.78 -22.76
C ALA A 49 6.16 17.28 -22.53
N TYR A 50 7.37 16.76 -22.74
CA TYR A 50 7.66 15.34 -22.48
C TYR A 50 7.57 15.00 -20.99
N ALA A 51 7.98 15.88 -20.09
CA ALA A 51 7.81 15.68 -18.65
C ALA A 51 6.29 15.65 -18.28
N GLY A 52 5.48 16.49 -18.88
CA GLY A 52 4.02 16.46 -18.72
C GLY A 52 3.37 15.20 -19.29
N LEU A 53 3.79 14.75 -20.48
CA LEU A 53 3.33 13.48 -21.08
C LEU A 53 3.68 12.30 -20.20
N ALA A 54 4.89 12.25 -19.62
CA ALA A 54 5.27 11.18 -18.69
C ALA A 54 4.28 11.07 -17.53
N ARG A 55 3.86 12.19 -16.92
CA ARG A 55 2.87 12.21 -15.84
C ARG A 55 1.48 11.77 -16.29
N VAL A 56 1.04 12.19 -17.47
CA VAL A 56 -0.23 11.71 -18.03
C VAL A 56 -0.21 10.19 -18.20
N TYR A 57 0.84 9.66 -18.81
CA TYR A 57 0.98 8.22 -19.01
C TYR A 57 1.07 7.44 -17.69
N LEU A 58 1.69 8.00 -16.63
CA LEU A 58 1.66 7.39 -15.30
C LEU A 58 0.22 7.31 -14.73
N LYS A 59 -0.60 8.34 -14.94
CA LYS A 59 -2.02 8.33 -14.54
C LYS A 59 -2.85 7.32 -15.34
N GLN A 60 -2.47 7.06 -16.58
CA GLN A 60 -3.10 6.03 -17.45
C GLN A 60 -2.49 4.63 -17.26
N HIS A 61 -1.57 4.46 -16.30
CA HIS A 61 -0.84 3.21 -16.03
C HIS A 61 0.04 2.72 -17.18
N GLU A 62 0.36 3.60 -18.13
CA GLU A 62 1.21 3.32 -19.29
C GLU A 62 2.70 3.55 -18.96
N VAL A 63 3.25 2.73 -18.05
CA VAL A 63 4.58 2.93 -17.46
C VAL A 63 5.70 2.96 -18.51
N ALA A 64 5.60 2.17 -19.57
CA ALA A 64 6.60 2.15 -20.66
C ALA A 64 6.59 3.47 -21.43
N ALA A 65 5.42 3.97 -21.83
CA ALA A 65 5.28 5.26 -22.51
C ALA A 65 5.72 6.43 -21.62
N ALA A 66 5.42 6.37 -20.32
CA ALA A 66 5.89 7.34 -19.34
C ALA A 66 7.43 7.37 -19.27
N TYR A 67 8.07 6.21 -19.24
CA TYR A 67 9.54 6.10 -19.23
C TYR A 67 10.16 6.72 -20.48
N ASP A 68 9.65 6.37 -21.67
CA ASP A 68 10.14 6.90 -22.94
C ASP A 68 9.99 8.43 -23.02
N ALA A 69 8.87 8.96 -22.54
CA ALA A 69 8.65 10.40 -22.50
C ALA A 69 9.62 11.08 -21.49
N ALA A 70 9.77 10.55 -20.28
CA ALA A 70 10.69 11.08 -19.30
C ALA A 70 12.15 11.07 -19.78
N MET A 71 12.58 10.00 -20.45
CA MET A 71 13.92 9.90 -21.06
C MET A 71 14.14 10.94 -22.15
N LYS A 72 13.12 11.23 -22.98
CA LYS A 72 13.20 12.32 -23.98
C LYS A 72 13.31 13.69 -23.31
N ALA A 73 12.59 13.92 -22.18
CA ALA A 73 12.72 15.15 -21.41
C ALA A 73 14.14 15.35 -20.90
N VAL A 74 14.72 14.31 -20.28
CA VAL A 74 16.10 14.34 -19.75
C VAL A 74 17.13 14.48 -20.87
N ALA A 75 16.96 13.83 -22.02
CA ALA A 75 17.86 13.96 -23.15
C ALA A 75 17.93 15.39 -23.71
N LEU A 76 16.80 16.11 -23.68
CA LEU A 76 16.75 17.51 -24.13
C LEU A 76 17.31 18.50 -23.10
N THR A 77 17.09 18.25 -21.82
CA THR A 77 17.48 19.16 -20.72
C THR A 77 17.89 18.35 -19.46
N PRO A 78 19.12 17.79 -19.43
CA PRO A 78 19.55 16.87 -18.35
C PRO A 78 19.48 17.47 -16.94
N ASP A 79 19.77 18.76 -16.83
CA ASP A 79 19.86 19.47 -15.55
C ASP A 79 18.56 20.17 -15.15
N ARG A 80 17.49 20.01 -15.93
CA ARG A 80 16.21 20.68 -15.63
C ARG A 80 15.42 19.87 -14.60
N ALA A 81 15.01 20.56 -13.53
CA ALA A 81 14.23 19.94 -12.44
C ALA A 81 13.03 19.14 -12.94
N SER A 82 12.20 19.73 -13.81
CA SER A 82 10.99 19.06 -14.31
C SER A 82 11.26 17.75 -15.08
N ALA A 83 12.39 17.65 -15.80
CA ALA A 83 12.79 16.45 -16.51
C ALA A 83 13.30 15.36 -15.53
N MET A 84 14.16 15.73 -14.59
CA MET A 84 14.66 14.82 -13.54
C MET A 84 13.52 14.30 -12.68
N VAL A 85 12.60 15.18 -12.25
CA VAL A 85 11.44 14.81 -11.43
C VAL A 85 10.50 13.87 -12.18
N ALA A 86 10.22 14.12 -13.46
CA ALA A 86 9.39 13.21 -14.26
C ALA A 86 10.01 11.81 -14.37
N LEU A 87 11.33 11.70 -14.55
CA LEU A 87 12.03 10.42 -14.55
C LEU A 87 12.03 9.76 -13.16
N ALA A 88 12.15 10.56 -12.10
CA ALA A 88 12.05 10.07 -10.72
C ALA A 88 10.65 9.49 -10.42
N GLU A 89 9.57 10.16 -10.86
CA GLU A 89 8.19 9.68 -10.74
C GLU A 89 8.03 8.32 -11.46
N VAL A 90 8.63 8.16 -12.64
CA VAL A 90 8.64 6.87 -13.35
C VAL A 90 9.43 5.80 -12.60
N TYR A 91 10.61 6.12 -12.05
CA TYR A 91 11.38 5.14 -11.26
C TYR A 91 10.65 4.74 -9.99
N TYR A 92 9.95 5.66 -9.31
CA TYR A 92 9.08 5.34 -8.20
C TYR A 92 8.00 4.33 -8.62
N ARG A 93 7.31 4.61 -9.72
CA ARG A 93 6.28 3.73 -10.27
C ARG A 93 6.82 2.34 -10.67
N GLN A 94 8.10 2.25 -11.03
CA GLN A 94 8.81 0.99 -11.34
C GLN A 94 9.38 0.28 -10.10
N GLY A 95 9.08 0.72 -8.89
CA GLY A 95 9.62 0.17 -7.65
C GLY A 95 11.12 0.44 -7.42
N LYS A 96 11.73 1.31 -8.22
CA LYS A 96 13.16 1.67 -8.14
C LYS A 96 13.38 2.85 -7.17
N LEU A 97 12.94 2.67 -5.92
CA LEU A 97 12.79 3.75 -4.94
C LEU A 97 14.09 4.52 -4.69
N ALA A 98 15.24 3.85 -4.58
CA ALA A 98 16.52 4.52 -4.35
C ALA A 98 16.93 5.43 -5.52
N LYS A 99 16.68 5.01 -6.78
CA LYS A 99 16.93 5.85 -7.95
C LYS A 99 15.97 7.04 -8.02
N ALA A 100 14.72 6.82 -7.66
CA ALA A 100 13.72 7.88 -7.58
C ALA A 100 14.13 8.93 -6.54
N GLU A 101 14.52 8.50 -5.35
CA GLU A 101 14.97 9.39 -4.27
C GLU A 101 16.14 10.26 -4.69
N GLU A 102 17.17 9.68 -5.32
CA GLU A 102 18.34 10.40 -5.81
C GLU A 102 17.95 11.51 -6.80
N LEU A 103 17.05 11.21 -7.75
CA LEU A 103 16.60 12.16 -8.76
C LEU A 103 15.66 13.24 -8.20
N PHE A 104 14.83 12.91 -7.21
CA PHE A 104 14.03 13.93 -6.52
C PHE A 104 14.91 14.90 -5.71
N TYR A 105 15.99 14.43 -5.12
CA TYR A 105 16.94 15.30 -4.41
C TYR A 105 17.79 16.18 -5.34
N ALA A 106 18.07 15.75 -6.55
CA ALA A 106 18.98 16.45 -7.46
C ALA A 106 18.62 17.94 -7.67
N PRO A 107 17.36 18.32 -8.02
CA PRO A 107 17.00 19.74 -8.13
C PRO A 107 17.08 20.48 -6.80
N LEU A 108 16.73 19.84 -5.69
CA LEU A 108 16.70 20.49 -4.38
C LEU A 108 18.11 20.82 -3.86
N ARG A 109 19.13 20.03 -4.18
CA ARG A 109 20.53 20.33 -3.87
C ARG A 109 21.01 21.63 -4.53
N ASN A 110 20.46 21.95 -5.69
CA ASN A 110 20.76 23.16 -6.45
C ASN A 110 19.83 24.34 -6.09
N CYS A 111 19.15 24.28 -4.95
CA CYS A 111 18.18 25.27 -4.48
C CYS A 111 17.02 25.53 -5.46
N ASN A 112 16.74 24.61 -6.36
CA ASN A 112 15.54 24.64 -7.19
C ASN A 112 14.38 23.99 -6.43
N LEU A 113 13.55 24.81 -5.78
CA LEU A 113 12.42 24.36 -4.99
C LEU A 113 11.28 23.89 -5.91
N ASP A 114 11.29 22.62 -6.29
CA ASP A 114 10.28 22.00 -7.14
C ASP A 114 9.24 21.26 -6.25
N ALA A 115 7.98 21.66 -6.33
CA ALA A 115 6.89 21.11 -5.51
C ALA A 115 6.72 19.61 -5.72
N ARG A 116 6.90 19.11 -6.95
CA ARG A 116 6.75 17.69 -7.25
C ARG A 116 7.96 16.87 -6.81
N ALA A 117 9.16 17.48 -6.70
CA ALA A 117 10.29 16.82 -6.07
C ALA A 117 10.01 16.55 -4.58
N PHE A 118 9.46 17.51 -3.85
CA PHE A 118 9.02 17.32 -2.47
C PHE A 118 7.89 16.28 -2.37
N LEU A 119 6.91 16.31 -3.27
CA LEU A 119 5.85 15.28 -3.32
C LEU A 119 6.43 13.87 -3.51
N GLY A 120 7.38 13.70 -4.42
CA GLY A 120 8.03 12.41 -4.66
C GLY A 120 8.81 11.90 -3.44
N LEU A 121 9.55 12.79 -2.76
CA LEU A 121 10.22 12.46 -1.49
C LEU A 121 9.21 12.11 -0.40
N THR A 122 8.09 12.82 -0.32
CA THR A 122 6.98 12.49 0.60
C THR A 122 6.53 11.04 0.44
N HIS A 123 6.29 10.59 -0.80
CA HIS A 123 5.86 9.22 -1.07
C HIS A 123 6.93 8.20 -0.64
N ILE A 124 8.22 8.47 -0.91
CA ILE A 124 9.31 7.61 -0.47
C ILE A 124 9.40 7.54 1.05
N TYR A 125 9.27 8.69 1.72
CA TYR A 125 9.34 8.75 3.18
C TYR A 125 8.14 8.10 3.87
N TRP A 126 6.94 8.19 3.28
CA TRP A 126 5.81 7.40 3.76
C TRP A 126 6.07 5.91 3.62
N ALA A 127 6.50 5.46 2.44
CA ALA A 127 6.81 4.05 2.21
C ALA A 127 7.93 3.53 3.14
N THR A 128 8.86 4.40 3.56
CA THR A 128 9.95 4.06 4.48
C THR A 128 9.68 4.42 5.94
N LEU A 129 8.45 4.82 6.29
CA LEU A 129 8.00 5.19 7.64
C LEU A 129 8.80 6.33 8.29
N ASN A 130 9.31 7.24 7.48
CA ASN A 130 9.95 8.47 7.91
C ASN A 130 8.92 9.62 7.90
N PHE A 131 7.89 9.50 8.75
CA PHE A 131 6.70 10.35 8.69
C PHE A 131 6.95 11.82 9.01
N LYS A 132 7.97 12.11 9.82
CA LYS A 132 8.36 13.50 10.09
C LYS A 132 8.91 14.16 8.82
N ARG A 133 9.84 13.51 8.14
CA ARG A 133 10.38 14.01 6.86
C ARG A 133 9.28 14.12 5.81
N ALA A 134 8.43 13.11 5.70
CA ALA A 134 7.30 13.13 4.78
C ALA A 134 6.40 14.35 5.04
N LYS A 135 6.09 14.64 6.32
CA LYS A 135 5.29 15.81 6.71
C LYS A 135 5.98 17.13 6.35
N ASP A 136 7.26 17.23 6.66
CA ASP A 136 8.04 18.43 6.35
C ASP A 136 8.08 18.70 4.82
N ASP A 137 8.25 17.65 4.01
CA ASP A 137 8.31 17.76 2.55
C ASP A 137 6.94 18.06 1.93
N ILE A 138 5.85 17.41 2.37
CA ILE A 138 4.53 17.70 1.81
C ILE A 138 4.04 19.10 2.18
N ASP A 139 4.41 19.62 3.34
CA ASP A 139 4.13 20.99 3.72
C ASP A 139 4.83 21.98 2.79
N GLN A 140 6.09 21.68 2.38
CA GLN A 140 6.80 22.48 1.39
C GLN A 140 6.14 22.36 0.01
N ALA A 141 5.79 21.16 -0.44
CA ALA A 141 5.09 20.95 -1.71
C ALA A 141 3.79 21.76 -1.77
N TYR A 142 2.95 21.63 -0.74
CA TYR A 142 1.67 22.32 -0.65
C TYR A 142 1.81 23.85 -0.58
N LYS A 143 2.83 24.35 0.10
CA LYS A 143 3.14 25.78 0.15
C LYS A 143 3.54 26.34 -1.22
N ILE A 144 4.25 25.55 -2.04
CA ILE A 144 4.73 25.98 -3.37
C ILE A 144 3.60 25.88 -4.41
N ASP A 145 2.85 24.79 -4.43
CA ASP A 145 1.76 24.57 -5.42
C ASP A 145 0.51 23.94 -4.75
N PRO A 146 -0.32 24.77 -4.08
CA PRO A 146 -1.52 24.29 -3.38
C PRO A 146 -2.65 23.89 -4.35
N GLU A 147 -2.52 24.17 -5.65
CA GLU A 147 -3.53 23.84 -6.66
C GLU A 147 -3.22 22.52 -7.40
N ASP A 148 -2.06 21.92 -7.21
CA ASP A 148 -1.75 20.59 -7.78
C ASP A 148 -2.59 19.51 -7.07
N PRO A 149 -3.48 18.78 -7.78
CA PRO A 149 -4.37 17.81 -7.15
C PRO A 149 -3.62 16.63 -6.50
N ASP A 150 -2.48 16.23 -7.04
CA ASP A 150 -1.66 15.16 -6.45
C ASP A 150 -1.05 15.60 -5.12
N ILE A 151 -0.59 16.86 -5.04
CA ILE A 151 -0.07 17.46 -3.80
C ILE A 151 -1.20 17.63 -2.77
N ARG A 152 -2.37 18.12 -3.19
CA ARG A 152 -3.54 18.26 -2.31
C ARG A 152 -3.97 16.92 -1.73
N ARG A 153 -4.02 15.87 -2.57
CA ARG A 153 -4.35 14.52 -2.13
C ARG A 153 -3.35 13.98 -1.10
N ALA A 154 -2.05 14.17 -1.35
CA ALA A 154 -1.00 13.77 -0.43
C ALA A 154 -1.05 14.59 0.89
N TYR A 155 -1.22 15.92 0.80
CA TYR A 155 -1.34 16.79 1.96
C TYR A 155 -2.52 16.40 2.87
N MET A 156 -3.65 16.04 2.28
CA MET A 156 -4.84 15.58 3.01
C MET A 156 -4.52 14.39 3.93
N GLN A 157 -3.55 13.54 3.58
CA GLN A 157 -3.14 12.42 4.43
C GLN A 157 -2.47 12.86 5.75
N THR A 158 -2.07 14.12 5.86
CA THR A 158 -1.48 14.67 7.09
C THR A 158 -2.51 15.29 8.04
N LEU A 159 -3.74 15.46 7.56
CA LEU A 159 -4.85 16.04 8.33
C LEU A 159 -5.62 14.96 9.09
N SER A 160 -6.31 15.34 10.15
CA SER A 160 -7.12 14.43 10.98
C SER A 160 -8.43 15.07 11.42
N GLY A 161 -9.38 14.25 11.86
CA GLY A 161 -10.66 14.69 12.42
C GLY A 161 -11.42 15.67 11.50
N ALA A 162 -12.01 16.70 12.09
CA ALA A 162 -12.82 17.68 11.38
C ALA A 162 -12.05 18.44 10.27
N GLU A 163 -10.75 18.67 10.46
CA GLU A 163 -9.91 19.33 9.45
C GLU A 163 -9.80 18.48 8.19
N ARG A 164 -9.57 17.16 8.33
CA ARG A 164 -9.54 16.23 7.19
C ARG A 164 -10.89 16.18 6.48
N VAL A 165 -12.01 16.07 7.23
CA VAL A 165 -13.36 16.08 6.64
C VAL A 165 -13.60 17.34 5.82
N GLN A 166 -13.29 18.51 6.37
CA GLN A 166 -13.48 19.78 5.68
C GLN A 166 -12.61 19.87 4.43
N PHE A 167 -11.35 19.45 4.50
CA PHE A 167 -10.44 19.46 3.36
C PHE A 167 -10.91 18.50 2.27
N LEU A 168 -11.33 17.29 2.63
CA LEU A 168 -11.82 16.26 1.72
C LEU A 168 -13.09 16.72 0.98
N LYS A 169 -14.05 17.36 1.67
CA LYS A 169 -15.20 17.98 1.06
C LYS A 169 -14.79 19.02 -0.01
N GLY A 170 -13.88 19.91 0.34
CA GLY A 170 -13.35 20.92 -0.59
C GLY A 170 -12.58 20.30 -1.77
N TYR A 171 -11.87 19.20 -1.55
CA TYR A 171 -11.17 18.46 -2.60
C TYR A 171 -12.14 17.82 -3.59
N LEU A 172 -13.17 17.11 -3.09
CA LEU A 172 -14.18 16.44 -3.92
C LEU A 172 -15.11 17.41 -4.66
N ALA A 173 -15.32 18.61 -4.13
CA ALA A 173 -16.09 19.66 -4.82
C ALA A 173 -15.32 20.30 -5.98
N GLY A 174 -13.99 20.21 -6.01
CA GLY A 174 -13.13 20.77 -7.05
C GLY A 174 -12.89 19.84 -8.23
N ALA A 175 -12.21 20.36 -9.24
CA ALA A 175 -11.65 19.54 -10.31
C ALA A 175 -10.42 18.76 -9.76
N THR A 176 -10.38 17.47 -10.01
CA THR A 176 -9.27 16.58 -9.63
C THR A 176 -8.82 15.75 -10.83
N ASN A 177 -7.66 15.13 -10.72
CA ASN A 177 -7.13 14.21 -11.72
C ASN A 177 -7.22 12.75 -11.26
N ASP A 178 -8.08 12.46 -10.28
CA ASP A 178 -8.37 11.11 -9.85
C ASP A 178 -9.21 10.37 -10.91
N ASP A 179 -8.97 9.07 -11.04
CA ASP A 179 -9.87 8.18 -11.75
C ASP A 179 -11.19 7.98 -10.95
N ALA A 180 -12.19 7.39 -11.61
CA ALA A 180 -13.51 7.20 -11.01
C ALA A 180 -13.45 6.31 -9.74
N GLU A 181 -12.60 5.29 -9.73
CA GLU A 181 -12.45 4.37 -8.59
C GLU A 181 -11.80 5.06 -7.40
N SER A 182 -10.70 5.80 -7.63
CA SER A 182 -10.03 6.58 -6.60
C SER A 182 -10.94 7.65 -5.99
N ARG A 183 -11.74 8.30 -6.82
CA ARG A 183 -12.72 9.29 -6.37
C ARG A 183 -13.82 8.66 -5.51
N GLU A 184 -14.36 7.52 -5.94
CA GLU A 184 -15.36 6.78 -5.18
C GLU A 184 -14.85 6.35 -3.81
N LYS A 185 -13.58 5.87 -3.72
CA LYS A 185 -12.95 5.54 -2.44
C LYS A 185 -12.89 6.75 -1.49
N LEU A 186 -12.58 7.94 -2.02
CA LEU A 186 -12.57 9.16 -1.20
C LEU A 186 -13.98 9.57 -0.75
N GLU A 187 -14.99 9.38 -1.59
CA GLU A 187 -16.40 9.64 -1.25
C GLU A 187 -16.88 8.68 -0.15
N GLN A 188 -16.49 7.39 -0.21
CA GLN A 188 -16.77 6.40 0.83
C GLN A 188 -16.03 6.74 2.14
N GLU A 189 -14.75 7.10 2.06
CA GLU A 189 -13.98 7.57 3.23
C GLU A 189 -14.67 8.75 3.91
N LEU A 190 -15.12 9.74 3.14
CA LEU A 190 -15.86 10.89 3.67
C LEU A 190 -17.13 10.46 4.40
N ALA A 191 -17.91 9.55 3.79
CA ALA A 191 -19.15 9.06 4.37
C ALA A 191 -18.91 8.33 5.72
N VAL A 192 -17.85 7.52 5.81
CA VAL A 192 -17.45 6.88 7.08
C VAL A 192 -17.05 7.91 8.12
N MET A 193 -16.19 8.88 7.76
CA MET A 193 -15.71 9.90 8.69
C MET A 193 -16.84 10.83 9.18
N GLU A 194 -17.83 11.13 8.34
CA GLU A 194 -19.01 11.91 8.76
C GLU A 194 -19.85 11.14 9.76
N ASN A 195 -20.01 9.83 9.57
CA ASN A 195 -20.73 8.95 10.49
C ASN A 195 -20.00 8.80 11.82
N GLU A 196 -18.66 8.70 11.81
CA GLU A 196 -17.85 8.65 13.04
C GLU A 196 -17.93 9.95 13.86
N ASN A 197 -18.00 11.12 13.21
CA ASN A 197 -18.14 12.40 13.91
C ASN A 197 -19.50 12.56 14.59
N ASP A 198 -20.55 11.93 14.07
CA ASP A 198 -21.89 11.93 14.66
C ASP A 198 -22.02 10.90 15.81
N ALA A 199 -21.13 9.91 15.86
CA ALA A 199 -21.14 8.83 16.83
C ALA A 199 -19.92 8.92 17.77
N ALA A 200 -19.99 9.78 18.77
CA ALA A 200 -18.96 9.89 19.83
C ALA A 200 -18.71 8.56 20.59
N GLU A 201 -19.49 7.53 20.31
CA GLU A 201 -19.43 6.20 20.93
C GLU A 201 -18.52 5.19 20.17
N HIS A 202 -18.13 5.49 18.91
CA HIS A 202 -17.41 4.54 18.04
C HIS A 202 -15.92 4.87 17.90
N ASN A 203 -15.22 4.97 19.02
CA ASN A 203 -13.77 5.04 19.06
C ASN A 203 -13.21 3.63 19.34
N CYS A 204 -12.67 2.98 18.31
CA CYS A 204 -12.03 1.67 18.48
C CYS A 204 -10.91 1.76 19.52
N ARG A 205 -11.08 1.11 20.67
CA ARG A 205 -10.13 1.17 21.79
C ARG A 205 -10.01 -0.18 22.48
N MET A 206 -8.83 -0.46 22.98
CA MET A 206 -8.62 -1.61 23.86
C MET A 206 -9.30 -1.37 25.21
N ALA A 207 -10.11 -2.33 25.62
CA ALA A 207 -10.89 -2.28 26.86
C ALA A 207 -10.26 -3.09 28.02
N THR A 208 -9.19 -3.87 27.73
CA THR A 208 -8.49 -4.68 28.74
C THR A 208 -7.18 -4.03 29.17
N ASN A 209 -6.77 -4.30 30.41
CA ASN A 209 -5.44 -3.92 30.92
C ASN A 209 -4.34 -4.92 30.54
N VAL A 210 -4.67 -5.99 29.81
CA VAL A 210 -3.72 -6.97 29.35
C VAL A 210 -2.94 -6.37 28.17
N THR A 211 -1.61 -6.35 28.26
CA THR A 211 -0.75 -5.76 27.25
C THR A 211 -0.19 -6.77 26.25
N ASN A 212 -0.36 -8.07 26.54
CA ASN A 212 0.08 -9.16 25.66
C ASN A 212 -0.93 -10.30 25.68
N THR A 213 -0.95 -11.08 24.59
CA THR A 213 -1.75 -12.30 24.51
C THR A 213 -1.07 -13.30 23.59
N GLN A 214 -1.37 -14.57 23.78
CA GLN A 214 -0.99 -15.62 22.88
C GLN A 214 -2.20 -16.49 22.59
N THR A 215 -2.43 -16.80 21.32
CA THR A 215 -3.48 -17.71 20.88
C THR A 215 -2.96 -18.69 19.84
N ARG A 216 -3.77 -19.69 19.51
CA ARG A 216 -3.43 -20.67 18.48
C ARG A 216 -3.80 -20.13 17.10
N LEU A 217 -2.98 -20.50 16.13
CA LEU A 217 -3.34 -20.42 14.71
C LEU A 217 -4.13 -21.67 14.34
N GLU A 218 -5.33 -21.48 13.85
CA GLU A 218 -6.20 -22.57 13.41
C GLU A 218 -5.92 -22.90 11.94
N PRO A 219 -5.53 -24.14 11.58
CA PRO A 219 -5.23 -24.47 10.20
C PRO A 219 -6.48 -24.39 9.32
N LEU A 220 -6.35 -23.75 8.17
CA LEU A 220 -7.34 -23.68 7.13
C LEU A 220 -7.01 -24.73 6.08
N LEU A 221 -7.88 -25.73 5.90
CA LEU A 221 -7.59 -26.87 5.06
C LEU A 221 -8.10 -26.68 3.62
N TYR A 222 -7.28 -27.12 2.68
CA TYR A 222 -7.67 -27.38 1.30
C TYR A 222 -7.65 -28.89 1.05
N GLY A 223 -8.84 -29.50 1.11
CA GLY A 223 -8.95 -30.94 1.12
C GLY A 223 -8.60 -31.57 2.48
N PRO A 224 -8.42 -32.91 2.57
CA PRO A 224 -8.34 -33.62 3.86
C PRO A 224 -7.07 -33.39 4.67
N GLN A 225 -5.95 -33.01 4.04
CA GLN A 225 -4.65 -32.96 4.71
C GLN A 225 -3.77 -31.73 4.36
N ASN A 226 -4.19 -30.89 3.41
CA ASN A 226 -3.38 -29.78 2.95
C ASN A 226 -3.79 -28.48 3.66
N ILE A 227 -2.87 -27.84 4.35
CA ILE A 227 -3.07 -26.52 4.94
C ILE A 227 -2.86 -25.46 3.84
N ARG A 228 -3.82 -24.54 3.68
CA ARG A 228 -3.75 -23.42 2.73
C ARG A 228 -3.50 -22.07 3.38
N GLY A 229 -3.52 -22.01 4.69
CA GLY A 229 -3.37 -20.79 5.48
C GLY A 229 -3.70 -21.07 6.95
N TYR A 230 -3.61 -20.02 7.74
CA TYR A 230 -4.02 -20.06 9.14
C TYR A 230 -5.10 -19.01 9.43
N GLY A 231 -5.99 -19.33 10.36
CA GLY A 231 -7.00 -18.44 10.91
C GLY A 231 -6.78 -18.15 12.37
N LEU A 232 -7.40 -17.06 12.83
CA LEU A 232 -7.52 -16.71 14.23
C LEU A 232 -8.98 -16.87 14.68
N MET A 233 -9.18 -17.37 15.89
CA MET A 233 -10.49 -17.34 16.52
C MET A 233 -10.73 -15.96 17.13
N VAL A 234 -11.68 -15.24 16.56
CA VAL A 234 -12.10 -13.90 16.96
C VAL A 234 -13.55 -13.96 17.42
N LYS A 235 -13.90 -13.27 18.50
CA LYS A 235 -15.32 -13.10 18.88
C LYS A 235 -15.78 -11.69 18.51
N LEU A 236 -16.82 -11.62 17.71
CA LEU A 236 -17.48 -10.38 17.29
C LEU A 236 -18.82 -10.30 18.00
N ASN A 237 -18.98 -9.35 18.93
CA ASN A 237 -20.17 -9.23 19.79
C ASN A 237 -20.58 -10.56 20.46
N GLY A 238 -19.58 -11.37 20.85
CA GLY A 238 -19.78 -12.69 21.47
C GLY A 238 -19.91 -13.86 20.49
N VAL A 239 -20.04 -13.62 19.18
CA VAL A 239 -20.10 -14.67 18.15
C VAL A 239 -18.67 -15.07 17.78
N SER A 240 -18.31 -16.33 18.01
CA SER A 240 -17.02 -16.89 17.62
C SER A 240 -16.95 -17.07 16.11
N SER A 241 -15.89 -16.57 15.50
CA SER A 241 -15.64 -16.62 14.06
C SER A 241 -14.18 -16.96 13.81
N ARG A 242 -13.92 -17.77 12.81
CA ARG A 242 -12.56 -18.11 12.37
C ARG A 242 -12.22 -17.23 11.17
N LEU A 243 -11.37 -16.22 11.42
CA LEU A 243 -10.93 -15.29 10.39
C LEU A 243 -9.54 -15.67 9.90
N MET A 244 -9.37 -15.78 8.58
CA MET A 244 -8.06 -16.04 7.98
C MET A 244 -7.10 -14.89 8.32
N LEU A 245 -5.91 -15.20 8.84
CA LEU A 245 -4.84 -14.24 9.02
C LEU A 245 -4.19 -13.94 7.66
N ASP A 246 -4.40 -12.74 7.17
CA ASP A 246 -4.03 -12.31 5.83
C ASP A 246 -3.18 -11.05 5.89
N THR A 247 -1.86 -11.17 5.72
CA THR A 247 -0.94 -10.02 5.77
C THR A 247 -0.97 -9.15 4.50
N GLY A 248 -1.63 -9.61 3.44
CA GLY A 248 -1.91 -8.84 2.21
C GLY A 248 -3.28 -8.16 2.23
N ALA A 249 -3.99 -8.18 3.37
CA ALA A 249 -5.27 -7.52 3.54
C ALA A 249 -5.25 -6.49 4.65
N SER A 250 -6.21 -5.56 4.63
CA SER A 250 -6.41 -4.52 5.63
C SER A 250 -7.67 -4.78 6.45
N GLY A 251 -7.63 -4.43 7.73
CA GLY A 251 -8.78 -4.41 8.60
C GLY A 251 -9.37 -5.78 8.91
N ILE A 252 -10.66 -5.81 9.21
CA ILE A 252 -11.44 -7.02 9.50
C ILE A 252 -12.59 -7.10 8.51
N LEU A 253 -12.58 -8.11 7.66
CA LEU A 253 -13.63 -8.40 6.70
C LEU A 253 -14.35 -9.69 7.09
N VAL A 254 -15.67 -9.66 7.23
CA VAL A 254 -16.47 -10.82 7.59
C VAL A 254 -17.59 -11.11 6.58
N ASP A 255 -18.02 -12.37 6.52
CA ASP A 255 -19.23 -12.73 5.78
C ASP A 255 -20.46 -12.03 6.40
N SER A 256 -21.35 -11.53 5.55
CA SER A 256 -22.57 -10.82 5.99
C SER A 256 -23.46 -11.65 6.93
N LYS A 257 -23.42 -12.98 6.85
CA LYS A 257 -24.17 -13.86 7.76
C LYS A 257 -23.55 -13.87 9.17
N ILE A 258 -22.21 -13.80 9.26
CA ILE A 258 -21.51 -13.70 10.53
C ILE A 258 -21.80 -12.33 11.15
N ALA A 259 -21.71 -11.26 10.35
CA ALA A 259 -22.07 -9.91 10.81
C ALA A 259 -23.52 -9.85 11.36
N ALA A 260 -24.47 -10.43 10.61
CA ALA A 260 -25.88 -10.49 11.04
C ALA A 260 -26.05 -11.27 12.37
N LYS A 261 -25.38 -12.42 12.53
CA LYS A 261 -25.39 -13.18 13.79
C LYS A 261 -24.81 -12.38 14.96
N ALA A 262 -23.76 -11.61 14.69
CA ALA A 262 -23.09 -10.74 15.66
C ALA A 262 -23.87 -9.44 15.92
N GLY A 263 -24.99 -9.21 15.23
CA GLY A 263 -25.79 -8.01 15.37
C GLY A 263 -25.12 -6.74 14.81
N ILE A 264 -24.09 -6.90 13.97
CA ILE A 264 -23.41 -5.79 13.29
C ILE A 264 -24.31 -5.30 12.15
N LYS A 265 -24.64 -4.02 12.17
CA LYS A 265 -25.52 -3.39 11.18
C LYS A 265 -24.72 -2.64 10.12
N PRO A 266 -25.11 -2.74 8.84
CA PRO A 266 -24.56 -1.90 7.79
C PRO A 266 -24.83 -0.42 8.06
N ILE A 267 -23.83 0.42 7.84
CA ILE A 267 -23.88 1.88 8.04
C ILE A 267 -23.60 2.60 6.73
N VAL A 268 -22.53 2.17 6.02
CA VAL A 268 -22.09 2.78 4.78
C VAL A 268 -21.83 1.65 3.76
N ASP A 269 -22.25 1.88 2.51
CA ASP A 269 -21.90 1.00 1.40
C ASP A 269 -20.40 1.09 1.11
N GLU A 270 -19.77 -0.04 0.83
CA GLU A 270 -18.35 -0.12 0.51
C GLU A 270 -18.09 -1.05 -0.67
N LYS A 271 -17.01 -0.79 -1.41
CA LYS A 271 -16.48 -1.68 -2.44
C LYS A 271 -15.24 -2.39 -1.94
N ILE A 272 -15.35 -3.71 -1.82
CA ILE A 272 -14.27 -4.56 -1.34
C ILE A 272 -13.39 -4.93 -2.54
N GLN A 273 -12.14 -4.47 -2.51
CA GLN A 273 -11.13 -4.75 -3.51
C GLN A 273 -10.52 -6.15 -3.30
N GLY A 274 -9.94 -6.71 -4.36
CA GLY A 274 -9.23 -7.99 -4.31
C GLY A 274 -8.82 -8.46 -5.69
N ILE A 275 -7.98 -9.49 -5.73
CA ILE A 275 -7.54 -10.10 -6.98
C ILE A 275 -8.70 -10.84 -7.65
N GLY A 276 -8.86 -10.67 -8.98
CA GLY A 276 -9.83 -11.39 -9.79
C GLY A 276 -10.37 -10.57 -10.96
N ASP A 277 -11.19 -11.21 -11.80
CA ASP A 277 -11.70 -10.66 -13.06
C ASP A 277 -13.10 -10.03 -12.96
N LYS A 278 -13.70 -10.01 -11.77
CA LYS A 278 -15.07 -9.51 -11.55
C LYS A 278 -15.13 -8.07 -11.02
N GLY A 279 -13.97 -7.42 -10.82
CA GLY A 279 -13.90 -6.09 -10.21
C GLY A 279 -14.22 -6.13 -8.70
N ALA A 280 -14.39 -4.96 -8.09
CA ALA A 280 -14.69 -4.84 -6.67
C ALA A 280 -16.04 -5.48 -6.31
N ALA A 281 -16.09 -6.19 -5.20
CA ALA A 281 -17.32 -6.76 -4.67
C ALA A 281 -18.09 -5.72 -3.86
N ALA A 282 -19.43 -5.80 -3.88
CA ALA A 282 -20.26 -4.98 -3.01
C ALA A 282 -20.11 -5.44 -1.55
N GLY A 283 -20.04 -4.48 -0.64
CA GLY A 283 -19.94 -4.72 0.78
C GLY A 283 -20.49 -3.55 1.58
N PHE A 284 -20.31 -3.61 2.88
CA PHE A 284 -20.75 -2.60 3.83
C PHE A 284 -19.72 -2.41 4.93
N VAL A 285 -19.72 -1.26 5.54
CA VAL A 285 -19.03 -0.97 6.81
C VAL A 285 -20.04 -0.98 7.95
N GLY A 286 -19.64 -1.48 9.09
CA GLY A 286 -20.40 -1.40 10.33
C GLY A 286 -19.48 -1.41 11.55
N TYR A 287 -20.06 -1.28 12.75
CA TYR A 287 -19.30 -1.31 14.01
C TYR A 287 -19.59 -2.58 14.80
N ALA A 288 -18.54 -3.24 15.26
CA ALA A 288 -18.62 -4.22 16.32
C ALA A 288 -18.46 -3.50 17.65
N GLU A 289 -19.44 -3.63 18.55
CA GLU A 289 -19.37 -3.08 19.90
C GLU A 289 -18.23 -3.70 20.71
N LYS A 290 -17.94 -5.00 20.42
CA LYS A 290 -16.93 -5.78 21.12
C LYS A 290 -16.24 -6.76 20.18
N ILE A 291 -14.89 -6.67 20.15
CA ILE A 291 -14.03 -7.65 19.47
C ILE A 291 -13.10 -8.26 20.50
N GLN A 292 -13.04 -9.60 20.56
CA GLN A 292 -12.15 -10.32 21.46
C GLN A 292 -11.19 -11.21 20.68
N ILE A 293 -9.88 -11.07 20.93
CA ILE A 293 -8.79 -11.85 20.34
C ILE A 293 -7.90 -12.35 21.48
N GLY A 294 -7.95 -13.65 21.76
CA GLY A 294 -7.33 -14.19 22.96
C GLY A 294 -7.87 -13.51 24.21
N GLU A 295 -6.98 -12.90 25.00
CA GLU A 295 -7.32 -12.16 26.23
C GLU A 295 -7.55 -10.67 25.99
N LEU A 296 -7.30 -10.17 24.77
CA LEU A 296 -7.51 -8.78 24.42
C LEU A 296 -8.96 -8.54 24.02
N GLU A 297 -9.52 -7.46 24.50
CA GLU A 297 -10.86 -6.98 24.18
C GLU A 297 -10.78 -5.54 23.66
N PHE A 298 -11.48 -5.29 22.55
CA PHE A 298 -11.59 -3.99 21.89
C PHE A 298 -13.06 -3.62 21.76
N GLN A 299 -13.36 -2.32 21.78
CA GLN A 299 -14.71 -1.79 21.72
C GLN A 299 -14.85 -0.74 20.63
N GLY A 300 -16.02 -0.71 19.97
CA GLY A 300 -16.38 0.32 18.99
C GLY A 300 -15.57 0.27 17.69
N CYS A 301 -15.19 -0.92 17.22
CA CYS A 301 -14.28 -1.06 16.08
C CYS A 301 -15.00 -1.31 14.77
N ILE A 302 -14.45 -0.75 13.68
CA ILE A 302 -14.93 -0.94 12.31
C ILE A 302 -14.76 -2.39 11.88
N VAL A 303 -15.79 -2.91 11.19
CA VAL A 303 -15.79 -4.20 10.53
C VAL A 303 -16.39 -4.04 9.13
N GLU A 304 -15.69 -4.54 8.12
CA GLU A 304 -16.18 -4.64 6.76
C GLU A 304 -16.98 -5.92 6.57
N MET A 305 -18.02 -5.88 5.76
CA MET A 305 -18.94 -6.99 5.53
C MET A 305 -19.06 -7.28 4.05
N ALA A 306 -18.64 -8.46 3.61
CA ALA A 306 -18.81 -8.90 2.23
C ALA A 306 -20.22 -9.46 2.00
N THR A 307 -20.86 -9.08 0.87
CA THR A 307 -22.08 -9.71 0.41
C THR A 307 -21.74 -10.95 -0.40
N GLY A 308 -22.11 -12.14 0.10
CA GLY A 308 -21.85 -13.38 -0.58
C GLY A 308 -21.07 -14.39 0.26
N ARG A 309 -20.72 -15.54 -0.30
CA ARG A 309 -19.80 -16.47 0.36
C ARG A 309 -18.41 -15.84 0.37
N SER A 310 -17.78 -15.81 1.54
CA SER A 310 -16.34 -15.58 1.63
C SER A 310 -15.64 -16.43 0.56
N VAL A 311 -14.81 -15.82 -0.24
CA VAL A 311 -14.10 -16.47 -1.34
C VAL A 311 -13.29 -17.67 -0.86
N LEU A 312 -12.96 -17.69 0.41
CA LEU A 312 -12.07 -18.67 1.02
C LEU A 312 -12.81 -19.77 1.80
N GLY A 313 -14.15 -19.70 1.86
CA GLY A 313 -14.95 -20.70 2.58
C GLY A 313 -14.88 -20.58 4.11
N ASP A 314 -14.29 -19.51 4.63
CA ASP A 314 -14.20 -19.18 6.04
C ASP A 314 -15.16 -18.05 6.42
N ASP A 315 -15.23 -17.72 7.71
CA ASP A 315 -16.10 -16.66 8.23
C ASP A 315 -15.67 -15.25 7.80
N GLY A 316 -14.43 -15.10 7.33
CA GLY A 316 -13.83 -13.83 6.89
C GLY A 316 -12.31 -13.86 6.95
N LEU A 317 -11.72 -12.67 6.93
CA LEU A 317 -10.28 -12.46 7.08
C LEU A 317 -9.96 -11.32 8.07
N ILE A 318 -8.75 -11.33 8.59
CA ILE A 318 -8.20 -10.30 9.46
C ILE A 318 -6.80 -9.94 8.96
N GLY A 319 -6.63 -8.68 8.59
CA GLY A 319 -5.35 -8.12 8.19
C GLY A 319 -4.39 -8.04 9.38
N ALA A 320 -3.11 -8.30 9.16
CA ALA A 320 -2.15 -8.19 10.25
C ALA A 320 -1.87 -6.73 10.67
N ASP A 321 -2.19 -5.77 9.81
CA ASP A 321 -2.16 -4.33 10.10
C ASP A 321 -3.11 -3.91 11.23
N VAL A 322 -4.17 -4.69 11.49
CA VAL A 322 -5.05 -4.55 12.66
C VAL A 322 -4.25 -4.53 13.97
N PHE A 323 -3.12 -5.24 14.00
CA PHE A 323 -2.27 -5.37 15.18
C PHE A 323 -1.09 -4.39 15.20
N ARG A 324 -1.13 -3.31 14.43
CA ARG A 324 -0.01 -2.34 14.27
C ARG A 324 0.50 -1.69 15.57
N HIS A 325 -0.29 -1.75 16.64
CA HIS A 325 0.08 -1.26 17.97
C HIS A 325 0.81 -2.30 18.82
N PHE A 326 1.06 -3.48 18.26
CA PHE A 326 1.75 -4.59 18.91
C PHE A 326 2.97 -5.03 18.11
N LEU A 327 3.92 -5.63 18.79
CA LEU A 327 4.87 -6.52 18.14
C LEU A 327 4.13 -7.83 17.88
N VAL A 328 3.90 -8.10 16.59
CA VAL A 328 3.18 -9.28 16.12
C VAL A 328 4.18 -10.41 15.90
N ASP A 329 3.89 -11.59 16.46
CA ASP A 329 4.71 -12.79 16.33
C ASP A 329 3.81 -13.90 15.77
N VAL A 330 4.09 -14.31 14.53
CA VAL A 330 3.34 -15.32 13.77
C VAL A 330 4.23 -16.56 13.60
N ASP A 331 4.25 -17.41 14.62
CA ASP A 331 4.99 -18.68 14.62
C ASP A 331 4.16 -19.76 13.90
N MET A 332 4.20 -19.74 12.56
CA MET A 332 3.42 -20.66 11.73
C MET A 332 3.85 -22.13 11.93
N PRO A 333 5.15 -22.46 12.03
CA PRO A 333 5.59 -23.83 12.27
C PRO A 333 5.05 -24.44 13.56
N ASN A 334 4.82 -23.64 14.59
CA ASN A 334 4.27 -24.08 15.88
C ASN A 334 2.78 -23.76 16.06
N GLY A 335 2.15 -23.15 15.06
CA GLY A 335 0.73 -22.76 15.10
C GLY A 335 0.41 -21.78 16.24
N LYS A 336 1.26 -20.77 16.44
CA LYS A 336 1.10 -19.79 17.51
C LYS A 336 1.03 -18.39 16.95
N PHE A 337 0.16 -17.59 17.54
CA PHE A 337 0.05 -16.14 17.30
C PHE A 337 0.20 -15.42 18.63
N LYS A 338 1.13 -14.47 18.68
CA LYS A 338 1.38 -13.71 19.91
C LYS A 338 1.41 -12.22 19.60
N LEU A 339 0.78 -11.45 20.46
CA LEU A 339 0.87 -10.00 20.49
C LEU A 339 1.59 -9.57 21.75
N SER A 340 2.57 -8.70 21.62
CA SER A 340 3.39 -8.17 22.72
C SER A 340 3.51 -6.66 22.59
N PRO A 341 3.84 -5.93 23.66
CA PRO A 341 4.12 -4.51 23.56
C PRO A 341 5.26 -4.25 22.57
N LEU A 342 5.10 -3.19 21.79
CA LEU A 342 6.18 -2.66 20.96
C LEU A 342 7.33 -2.15 21.85
N PRO A 343 8.57 -2.18 21.38
CA PRO A 343 9.68 -1.55 22.06
C PRO A 343 9.39 -0.07 22.36
N SER A 344 9.84 0.39 23.53
CA SER A 344 9.72 1.80 23.88
C SER A 344 10.63 2.65 23.00
N ILE A 345 10.14 3.83 22.65
CA ILE A 345 10.91 4.83 21.91
C ILE A 345 11.45 5.83 22.93
N PRO A 346 12.75 6.14 22.90
CA PRO A 346 13.31 7.17 23.78
C PRO A 346 12.56 8.49 23.61
N ASP A 347 12.27 9.14 24.73
CA ASP A 347 11.62 10.46 24.80
C ASP A 347 10.15 10.50 24.30
N GLU A 348 9.53 9.35 24.00
CA GLU A 348 8.10 9.28 23.73
C GLU A 348 7.34 8.71 24.94
N PRO A 349 6.17 9.28 25.30
CA PRO A 349 5.32 8.67 26.32
C PRO A 349 4.85 7.30 25.82
N ALA A 350 4.76 6.33 26.73
CA ALA A 350 4.18 5.03 26.41
C ALA A 350 2.80 5.23 25.77
N ALA A 351 2.55 4.59 24.64
CA ALA A 351 1.29 4.71 23.90
C ALA A 351 0.11 4.36 24.85
N ALA A 352 -0.70 5.36 25.16
CA ALA A 352 -1.74 5.25 26.19
C ALA A 352 -2.94 4.40 25.75
N THR A 353 -3.13 4.18 24.45
CA THR A 353 -4.28 3.45 23.91
C THR A 353 -3.89 2.67 22.65
N THR A 354 -4.21 1.38 22.65
CA THR A 354 -4.13 0.53 21.47
C THR A 354 -5.53 0.44 20.83
N SER A 355 -5.58 0.49 19.51
CA SER A 355 -6.80 0.40 18.71
C SER A 355 -6.60 -0.61 17.59
N LEU A 356 -7.65 -1.31 17.18
CA LEU A 356 -7.67 -2.15 15.98
C LEU A 356 -8.07 -1.36 14.73
N ASP A 357 -8.46 -0.11 14.88
CA ASP A 357 -8.97 0.67 13.77
C ASP A 357 -7.84 1.12 12.84
N THR A 358 -7.87 0.62 11.62
CA THR A 358 -6.88 0.95 10.57
C THR A 358 -7.26 2.22 9.80
N LYS A 359 -8.53 2.63 9.88
CA LYS A 359 -9.08 3.79 9.16
C LYS A 359 -9.18 5.04 10.05
N SER A 360 -9.21 4.88 11.38
CA SER A 360 -9.29 6.03 12.29
C SER A 360 -7.99 6.83 12.26
N VAL A 361 -8.09 8.05 11.81
CA VAL A 361 -6.98 9.01 11.78
C VAL A 361 -6.95 9.73 13.14
N GLY A 362 -6.46 9.04 14.17
CA GLY A 362 -6.08 9.69 15.43
C GLY A 362 -4.96 10.72 15.19
N VAL A 363 -4.63 11.51 16.21
CA VAL A 363 -3.51 12.46 16.15
C VAL A 363 -2.25 11.68 15.73
N ARG A 364 -1.82 11.88 14.49
CA ARG A 364 -0.60 11.23 13.98
C ARG A 364 0.60 11.89 14.63
N HIS A 365 1.36 11.12 15.40
CA HIS A 365 2.69 11.53 15.80
C HIS A 365 3.62 11.37 14.59
N PHE A 366 3.94 12.47 13.93
CA PHE A 366 4.91 12.46 12.83
C PHE A 366 6.32 12.29 13.40
N ARG A 367 6.86 11.10 13.29
CA ARG A 367 8.25 10.78 13.60
C ARG A 367 8.86 9.93 12.49
N ASP A 368 10.17 9.89 12.43
CA ASP A 368 10.88 9.00 11.53
C ASP A 368 11.01 7.60 12.15
N ARG A 369 11.24 6.60 11.30
CA ARG A 369 11.49 5.21 11.69
C ARG A 369 12.52 5.13 12.81
N TYR A 370 12.19 4.43 13.85
CA TYR A 370 13.10 4.06 14.93
C TYR A 370 13.47 2.59 14.82
N VAL A 371 14.75 2.26 14.96
CA VAL A 371 15.22 0.87 15.00
C VAL A 371 15.76 0.61 16.40
N PRO A 372 15.03 -0.11 17.24
CA PRO A 372 15.49 -0.48 18.58
C PRO A 372 16.77 -1.30 18.51
N PRO A 373 17.70 -1.20 19.49
CA PRO A 373 18.95 -1.97 19.50
C PRO A 373 18.74 -3.47 19.35
N GLU A 374 17.68 -4.02 19.95
CA GLU A 374 17.31 -5.43 19.89
C GLU A 374 16.77 -5.85 18.52
N MET A 375 16.34 -4.90 17.68
CA MET A 375 15.83 -5.13 16.32
C MET A 375 16.80 -4.67 15.22
N LYS A 376 18.07 -4.41 15.56
CA LYS A 376 19.06 -3.90 14.59
C LYS A 376 19.26 -4.81 13.37
N ASP A 377 19.04 -6.11 13.54
CA ASP A 377 19.20 -7.13 12.51
C ASP A 377 17.89 -7.46 11.77
N TYR A 378 16.77 -6.80 12.13
CA TYR A 378 15.50 -6.94 11.42
C TYR A 378 15.61 -6.33 10.03
N THR A 379 14.92 -6.94 9.09
CA THR A 379 14.79 -6.43 7.72
C THR A 379 13.84 -5.24 7.70
N LYS A 380 14.31 -4.13 7.14
CA LYS A 380 13.47 -2.96 6.88
C LYS A 380 12.59 -3.23 5.66
N ILE A 381 11.29 -3.09 5.85
CA ILE A 381 10.30 -3.19 4.78
C ILE A 381 9.79 -1.82 4.37
N PHE A 382 9.12 -1.77 3.23
CA PHE A 382 8.33 -0.63 2.79
C PHE A 382 6.86 -0.91 3.14
N LEU A 383 6.16 0.11 3.63
CA LEU A 383 4.72 0.05 3.84
C LEU A 383 4.04 1.04 2.89
N ILE A 384 3.19 0.53 2.01
CA ILE A 384 2.37 1.34 1.11
C ILE A 384 0.92 1.00 1.37
N GLY A 385 0.18 1.94 1.94
CA GLY A 385 -1.13 1.61 2.50
C GLY A 385 -1.01 0.61 3.65
N HIS A 386 -1.53 -0.59 3.46
CA HIS A 386 -1.40 -1.74 4.36
C HIS A 386 -0.38 -2.78 3.85
N ASP A 387 0.06 -2.66 2.61
CA ASP A 387 0.91 -3.63 1.95
C ASP A 387 2.35 -3.59 2.44
N MET A 388 2.83 -4.73 2.94
CA MET A 388 4.20 -4.92 3.39
C MET A 388 5.07 -5.38 2.22
N LEU A 389 5.90 -4.50 1.71
CA LEU A 389 6.77 -4.79 0.58
C LEU A 389 8.20 -5.03 1.05
N ILE A 390 8.75 -6.19 0.71
CA ILE A 390 10.11 -6.58 1.07
C ILE A 390 11.02 -6.62 -0.17
N PRO A 391 12.24 -6.05 -0.10
CA PRO A 391 13.21 -6.22 -1.18
C PRO A 391 13.58 -7.68 -1.37
N THR A 392 13.28 -8.22 -2.55
CA THR A 392 13.54 -9.62 -2.91
C THR A 392 14.31 -9.69 -4.21
N ARG A 393 15.38 -10.46 -4.25
CA ARG A 393 16.10 -10.77 -5.48
C ARG A 393 15.54 -12.04 -6.10
N VAL A 394 15.44 -12.04 -7.44
CA VAL A 394 15.09 -13.22 -8.20
C VAL A 394 16.29 -13.60 -9.04
N ASN A 395 16.84 -14.79 -8.79
CA ASN A 395 18.12 -15.22 -9.36
C ASN A 395 19.22 -14.18 -9.01
N ASP A 396 19.98 -13.70 -10.00
CA ASP A 396 21.05 -12.71 -9.81
C ASP A 396 20.60 -11.28 -10.18
N SER A 397 19.27 -11.02 -10.23
CA SER A 397 18.74 -9.69 -10.57
C SER A 397 18.91 -8.68 -9.44
N ALA A 398 18.69 -7.40 -9.76
CA ALA A 398 18.51 -6.38 -8.73
C ALA A 398 17.28 -6.70 -7.88
N ALA A 399 17.29 -6.26 -6.62
CA ALA A 399 16.13 -6.44 -5.73
C ALA A 399 14.91 -5.72 -6.30
N LYS A 400 13.77 -6.40 -6.22
CA LYS A 400 12.43 -5.96 -6.60
C LYS A 400 11.53 -5.97 -5.36
N LEU A 401 10.40 -5.29 -5.41
CA LEU A 401 9.44 -5.26 -4.30
C LEU A 401 8.49 -6.46 -4.38
N PHE A 402 8.42 -7.20 -3.29
CA PHE A 402 7.52 -8.35 -3.12
C PHE A 402 6.60 -8.11 -1.95
N LEU A 403 5.31 -8.40 -2.13
CA LEU A 403 4.33 -8.38 -1.06
C LEU A 403 4.55 -9.60 -0.14
N ILE A 404 4.47 -9.39 1.17
CA ILE A 404 4.41 -10.46 2.17
C ILE A 404 2.93 -10.77 2.40
N ASP A 405 2.44 -11.92 1.93
CA ASP A 405 1.02 -12.21 1.89
C ASP A 405 0.71 -13.64 2.35
N THR A 406 0.27 -13.80 3.59
CA THR A 406 -0.15 -15.09 4.15
C THR A 406 -1.51 -15.57 3.65
N GLY A 407 -2.28 -14.70 3.00
CA GLY A 407 -3.55 -15.01 2.33
C GLY A 407 -3.36 -15.63 0.96
N SER A 408 -2.23 -15.36 0.29
CA SER A 408 -1.83 -16.02 -0.95
C SER A 408 -1.23 -17.39 -0.67
N PHE A 409 -1.73 -18.44 -1.36
CA PHE A 409 -1.20 -19.79 -1.13
C PHE A 409 0.22 -19.96 -1.66
N ASP A 410 0.46 -19.61 -2.93
CA ASP A 410 1.76 -19.78 -3.60
C ASP A 410 2.57 -18.48 -3.63
N ASP A 411 3.90 -18.63 -3.66
CA ASP A 411 4.78 -17.56 -4.11
C ASP A 411 4.49 -17.26 -5.58
N THR A 412 4.57 -16.00 -5.96
CA THR A 412 4.17 -15.55 -7.30
C THR A 412 5.16 -14.52 -7.85
N LEU A 413 5.35 -14.52 -9.17
CA LEU A 413 6.04 -13.44 -9.91
C LEU A 413 5.05 -12.72 -10.82
N SER A 414 5.30 -11.43 -11.08
CA SER A 414 4.68 -10.77 -12.21
C SER A 414 5.31 -11.29 -13.52
N PRO A 415 4.54 -11.34 -14.63
CA PRO A 415 5.10 -11.75 -15.93
C PRO A 415 6.26 -10.88 -16.38
N ALA A 416 6.25 -9.59 -16.06
CA ALA A 416 7.33 -8.66 -16.36
C ALA A 416 8.62 -9.05 -15.62
N ALA A 417 8.55 -9.25 -14.32
CA ALA A 417 9.69 -9.66 -13.50
C ALA A 417 10.23 -11.05 -13.91
N ALA A 418 9.33 -12.00 -14.22
CA ALA A 418 9.72 -13.34 -14.65
C ALA A 418 10.49 -13.34 -15.97
N LYS A 419 10.03 -12.59 -16.97
CA LYS A 419 10.68 -12.49 -18.31
C LYS A 419 12.12 -11.97 -18.24
N GLU A 420 12.45 -11.15 -17.24
CA GLU A 420 13.81 -10.62 -17.08
C GLU A 420 14.81 -11.68 -16.59
N VAL A 421 14.36 -12.73 -15.90
CA VAL A 421 15.24 -13.60 -15.11
C VAL A 421 15.14 -15.09 -15.43
N THR A 422 14.06 -15.53 -16.11
CA THR A 422 13.80 -16.94 -16.39
C THR A 422 12.92 -17.13 -17.63
N LYS A 423 12.76 -18.38 -18.05
CA LYS A 423 11.82 -18.73 -19.12
C LYS A 423 10.39 -18.74 -18.58
N LEU A 424 9.49 -18.16 -19.36
CA LEU A 424 8.06 -18.12 -19.06
C LEU A 424 7.29 -18.95 -20.07
N SER A 425 6.42 -19.85 -19.57
CA SER A 425 5.50 -20.65 -20.39
C SER A 425 4.05 -20.41 -19.95
N ARG A 426 3.11 -20.43 -20.89
CA ARG A 426 1.69 -20.30 -20.56
C ARG A 426 1.19 -21.58 -19.88
N ASP A 427 0.41 -21.43 -18.82
CA ASP A 427 -0.26 -22.53 -18.12
C ASP A 427 -1.77 -22.44 -18.34
N GLY A 428 -2.33 -23.37 -19.09
CA GLY A 428 -3.77 -23.43 -19.34
C GLY A 428 -4.52 -24.30 -18.34
N ASN A 429 -3.84 -24.94 -17.39
CA ASN A 429 -4.45 -25.92 -16.48
C ASN A 429 -4.63 -25.35 -15.06
N THR A 430 -3.79 -24.44 -14.63
CA THR A 430 -3.86 -23.85 -13.29
C THR A 430 -4.89 -22.72 -13.25
N GLN A 431 -5.79 -22.79 -12.28
CA GLN A 431 -6.73 -21.73 -11.97
C GLN A 431 -6.28 -21.02 -10.69
N VAL A 432 -5.98 -19.74 -10.79
CA VAL A 432 -5.74 -18.88 -9.62
C VAL A 432 -7.04 -18.14 -9.31
N LYS A 433 -7.51 -18.28 -8.08
CA LYS A 433 -8.76 -17.68 -7.60
C LYS A 433 -8.46 -16.67 -6.51
N GLY A 434 -8.86 -15.45 -6.71
CA GLY A 434 -8.79 -14.37 -5.71
C GLY A 434 -10.17 -14.03 -5.13
N LEU A 435 -10.20 -12.97 -4.32
CA LEU A 435 -11.42 -12.48 -3.66
C LEU A 435 -12.49 -12.09 -4.68
N ASN A 436 -12.10 -11.51 -5.79
CA ASN A 436 -12.99 -10.97 -6.82
C ASN A 436 -12.99 -11.76 -8.13
N GLY A 437 -12.83 -13.08 -8.06
CA GLY A 437 -12.93 -13.94 -9.22
C GLY A 437 -11.68 -14.72 -9.57
N ASN A 438 -11.50 -15.02 -10.85
CA ASN A 438 -10.37 -15.81 -11.34
C ASN A 438 -9.36 -14.91 -12.06
N VAL A 439 -8.10 -15.31 -12.03
CA VAL A 439 -7.06 -14.72 -12.86
C VAL A 439 -7.19 -15.27 -14.28
N LYS A 440 -7.22 -14.38 -15.29
CA LYS A 440 -7.48 -14.76 -16.70
C LYS A 440 -6.31 -15.51 -17.34
N GLU A 441 -5.08 -15.09 -17.07
CA GLU A 441 -3.90 -15.66 -17.68
C GLU A 441 -2.89 -16.05 -16.61
N VAL A 442 -2.53 -17.33 -16.61
CA VAL A 442 -1.54 -17.92 -15.72
C VAL A 442 -0.37 -18.43 -16.54
N TYR A 443 0.82 -18.18 -16.03
CA TYR A 443 2.08 -18.64 -16.61
C TYR A 443 2.88 -19.42 -15.57
N ARG A 444 3.94 -20.11 -16.03
CA ARG A 444 4.93 -20.77 -15.18
C ARG A 444 6.32 -20.23 -15.50
N ALA A 445 6.99 -19.75 -14.45
CA ALA A 445 8.40 -19.41 -14.49
C ALA A 445 9.21 -20.69 -14.20
N SER A 446 10.10 -21.09 -15.13
CA SER A 446 10.72 -22.41 -15.10
C SER A 446 11.57 -22.65 -13.85
N GLU A 447 12.40 -21.68 -13.48
CA GLU A 447 13.25 -21.72 -12.29
C GLU A 447 13.44 -20.32 -11.73
N ALA A 448 13.19 -20.16 -10.43
CA ALA A 448 13.42 -18.92 -9.72
C ALA A 448 14.05 -19.22 -8.35
N LYS A 449 15.16 -18.54 -8.04
CA LYS A 449 15.72 -18.45 -6.69
C LYS A 449 15.28 -17.13 -6.11
N LEU A 450 14.32 -17.17 -5.19
CA LEU A 450 13.87 -16.00 -4.42
C LEU A 450 14.80 -15.81 -3.23
N GLN A 451 15.33 -14.61 -3.05
CA GLN A 451 16.19 -14.26 -1.91
C GLN A 451 15.70 -12.97 -1.26
N PHE A 452 15.29 -13.07 0.00
CA PHE A 452 14.83 -11.95 0.82
C PHE A 452 15.40 -12.08 2.23
N SER A 453 15.66 -10.96 2.90
CA SER A 453 16.33 -10.98 4.20
C SER A 453 17.58 -11.86 4.15
N ARG A 454 17.68 -12.85 5.06
CA ARG A 454 18.74 -13.87 5.12
C ARG A 454 18.33 -15.22 4.51
N PHE A 455 17.14 -15.31 3.89
CA PHE A 455 16.60 -16.55 3.34
C PHE A 455 16.67 -16.57 1.83
N TYR A 456 16.76 -17.79 1.29
CA TYR A 456 16.53 -18.04 -0.12
C TYR A 456 15.76 -19.35 -0.32
N GLN A 457 14.94 -19.39 -1.35
CA GLN A 457 14.24 -20.59 -1.78
C GLN A 457 14.39 -20.73 -3.29
N LYS A 458 14.69 -21.95 -3.73
CA LYS A 458 14.61 -22.32 -5.16
C LYS A 458 13.24 -22.91 -5.42
N ARG A 459 12.59 -22.39 -6.45
CA ARG A 459 11.27 -22.84 -6.93
C ARG A 459 11.37 -23.22 -8.38
N GLN A 460 10.73 -24.32 -8.74
CA GLN A 460 10.50 -24.72 -10.13
C GLN A 460 9.04 -24.52 -10.45
N ASP A 461 8.74 -24.18 -11.70
CA ASP A 461 7.37 -23.97 -12.18
C ASP A 461 6.57 -22.98 -11.33
N LEU A 462 7.22 -21.88 -10.94
CA LEU A 462 6.61 -20.86 -10.10
C LEU A 462 5.40 -20.22 -10.79
N VAL A 463 4.28 -20.14 -10.09
CA VAL A 463 3.06 -19.49 -10.59
C VAL A 463 3.35 -18.02 -10.92
N THR A 464 2.85 -17.58 -12.05
CA THR A 464 3.11 -16.22 -12.55
C THR A 464 1.84 -15.68 -13.19
N PHE A 465 1.38 -14.54 -12.72
CA PHE A 465 0.22 -13.85 -13.27
C PHE A 465 0.32 -12.33 -13.07
N ASP A 466 -0.57 -11.60 -13.71
CA ASP A 466 -0.57 -10.15 -13.68
C ASP A 466 -0.89 -9.60 -12.27
N LEU A 467 0.05 -8.82 -11.72
CA LEU A 467 -0.06 -8.13 -10.43
C LEU A 467 -0.30 -6.61 -10.60
N SER A 468 -0.74 -6.18 -11.80
CA SER A 468 -0.94 -4.77 -12.10
C SER A 468 -2.01 -4.11 -11.22
N SER A 469 -3.04 -4.86 -10.80
CA SER A 469 -4.07 -4.34 -9.88
C SER A 469 -3.47 -3.90 -8.54
N ILE A 470 -2.60 -4.70 -7.93
CA ILE A 470 -1.88 -4.36 -6.70
C ILE A 470 -0.93 -3.18 -6.97
N SER A 471 -0.11 -3.29 -8.02
CA SER A 471 0.85 -2.25 -8.39
C SER A 471 0.19 -0.90 -8.69
N ASN A 472 -1.03 -0.89 -9.22
CA ASN A 472 -1.79 0.33 -9.49
C ASN A 472 -2.39 0.92 -8.21
N ALA A 473 -2.86 0.09 -7.30
CA ALA A 473 -3.36 0.52 -5.99
C ALA A 473 -2.23 1.14 -5.15
N ASP A 474 -1.04 0.53 -5.16
CA ASP A 474 0.14 1.00 -4.44
C ASP A 474 0.84 2.19 -5.10
N GLY A 475 0.56 2.45 -6.37
CA GLY A 475 1.28 3.45 -7.14
C GLY A 475 2.76 3.11 -7.41
N THR A 476 3.19 1.88 -7.09
CA THR A 476 4.54 1.35 -7.36
C THR A 476 4.47 -0.10 -7.80
N GLU A 477 5.50 -0.59 -8.52
CA GLU A 477 5.52 -1.96 -9.03
C GLU A 477 5.70 -2.97 -7.90
N VAL A 478 4.73 -3.88 -7.76
CA VAL A 478 4.84 -5.12 -7.00
C VAL A 478 5.22 -6.23 -7.97
N SER A 479 6.45 -6.71 -7.84
CA SER A 479 7.03 -7.66 -8.81
C SER A 479 6.77 -9.12 -8.46
N GLY A 480 6.27 -9.39 -7.25
CA GLY A 480 5.92 -10.73 -6.79
C GLY A 480 5.27 -10.74 -5.42
N VAL A 481 4.90 -11.93 -5.00
CA VAL A 481 4.30 -12.22 -3.70
C VAL A 481 5.10 -13.32 -3.03
N LEU A 482 5.44 -13.16 -1.76
CA LEU A 482 5.89 -14.24 -0.88
C LEU A 482 4.65 -14.78 -0.18
N GLY A 483 4.22 -15.97 -0.60
CA GLY A 483 2.99 -16.59 -0.16
C GLY A 483 3.14 -17.54 1.00
N PHE A 484 2.01 -18.12 1.41
CA PHE A 484 1.93 -19.07 2.52
C PHE A 484 2.86 -20.27 2.35
N ALA A 485 3.04 -20.79 1.13
CA ALA A 485 3.92 -21.94 0.85
C ALA A 485 5.39 -21.72 1.27
N MET A 486 5.85 -20.46 1.26
CA MET A 486 7.14 -20.07 1.82
C MET A 486 7.03 -19.71 3.30
N LEU A 487 6.06 -18.85 3.62
CA LEU A 487 5.95 -18.23 4.93
C LEU A 487 5.58 -19.23 6.03
N CYS A 488 4.86 -20.32 5.70
CA CYS A 488 4.49 -21.35 6.68
C CYS A 488 5.67 -22.09 7.33
N LEU A 489 6.86 -21.98 6.76
CA LEU A 489 8.10 -22.55 7.32
C LEU A 489 8.80 -21.61 8.32
N LEU A 490 8.29 -20.39 8.46
CA LEU A 490 8.94 -19.31 9.17
C LEU A 490 8.12 -18.86 10.39
N ASP A 491 8.83 -18.54 11.46
CA ASP A 491 8.35 -17.66 12.52
C ASP A 491 8.65 -16.22 12.08
N MET A 492 7.61 -15.37 12.05
CA MET A 492 7.66 -14.02 11.52
C MET A 492 7.30 -13.01 12.61
N LYS A 493 8.25 -12.14 12.97
CA LYS A 493 8.04 -11.04 13.92
C LYS A 493 7.95 -9.72 13.19
N ILE A 494 6.85 -8.99 13.39
CA ILE A 494 6.53 -7.78 12.65
C ILE A 494 6.32 -6.63 13.61
N ASP A 495 7.07 -5.55 13.42
CA ASP A 495 6.80 -4.22 13.95
C ASP A 495 6.25 -3.34 12.82
N TYR A 496 4.92 -3.21 12.74
CA TYR A 496 4.26 -2.35 11.74
C TYR A 496 4.50 -0.87 11.98
N ARG A 497 4.72 -0.46 13.23
CA ARG A 497 4.97 0.93 13.60
C ARG A 497 6.23 1.47 12.95
N ASP A 498 7.28 0.64 12.91
CA ASP A 498 8.60 1.01 12.40
C ASP A 498 8.99 0.26 11.11
N GLY A 499 8.08 -0.61 10.58
CA GLY A 499 8.30 -1.35 9.35
C GLY A 499 9.54 -2.27 9.43
N LEU A 500 9.59 -3.07 10.49
CA LEU A 500 10.67 -4.01 10.75
C LEU A 500 10.12 -5.43 10.76
N VAL A 501 10.76 -6.35 10.05
CA VAL A 501 10.39 -7.76 10.07
C VAL A 501 11.60 -8.64 10.29
N ASP A 502 11.46 -9.63 11.17
CA ASP A 502 12.41 -10.72 11.33
C ASP A 502 11.78 -12.05 10.96
N PHE A 503 12.59 -12.92 10.39
CA PHE A 503 12.19 -14.27 10.03
C PHE A 503 13.12 -15.26 10.69
N THR A 504 12.57 -16.30 11.30
CA THR A 504 13.32 -17.44 11.84
C THR A 504 12.79 -18.73 11.24
N TYR A 505 13.67 -19.61 10.79
CA TYR A 505 13.27 -20.91 10.25
C TYR A 505 12.82 -21.83 11.39
N GLY A 506 11.59 -22.28 11.35
CA GLY A 506 10.98 -23.12 12.40
C GLY A 506 11.23 -24.62 12.24
N GLY A 507 11.87 -25.05 11.16
CA GLY A 507 12.13 -26.46 10.87
C GLY A 507 10.99 -27.17 10.15
N GLU A 508 11.27 -28.34 9.56
CA GLU A 508 10.28 -29.20 8.90
C GLU A 508 9.34 -29.81 9.93
N ARG A 509 8.10 -29.40 9.99
CA ARG A 509 7.04 -30.01 10.81
C ARG A 509 5.75 -30.26 10.06
N PHE A 510 5.80 -30.41 8.75
CA PHE A 510 4.65 -30.87 7.99
C PHE A 510 4.97 -32.24 7.40
N HIS A 511 4.62 -33.28 8.18
CA HIS A 511 4.43 -34.64 7.67
C HIS A 511 2.93 -34.89 7.54
#